data_d2e9896cb093551913a06a4cafa42c3c
#
_entry.id   d2e9896cb093551913a06a4cafa42c3c
#
_cell.length_a   1.000
_cell.length_b   1.000
_cell.length_c   1.000
_cell.angle_alpha   90.00
_cell.angle_beta   90.00
_cell.angle_gamma   90.00
#
_symmetry.space_group_name_H-M   'P 1'
#
loop_
_entity.id
_entity.type
_entity.pdbx_description
1 polymer ?
#
loop_
_entity_poly.entity_id
_entity_poly.type
_entity_poly.pdbx_seq_one_letter_code
_entity_poly.pdbx_strand_id
1 'polypeptide(L)'
;LIEATAGNQGVAVAMIGRMKGYRVIITAPERISPDKRRAMQAYGAEVITCPPSDSLADPHNYRNYAKTLQQPVPGAFMPNQYFNLSNPRAHYGTLGPEIWKQTQGQITHFITAAGTGGTLSGVGRYLKEQNPKIQVIGVEVATSYRSTGGHPRPYTVEGIGVDFDTPCLDHQVVDEFFAVRDEEALATMRQMAQTYGFLIGTASSA
;
A
#
# COMPACT_ATOMS: atom_id res chain seq x y z
N LEU A 1 16.48 7.77 -7.40
CA LEU A 1 15.60 6.95 -6.57
C LEU A 1 15.18 5.70 -7.34
N ILE A 2 15.09 4.57 -6.67
CA ILE A 2 14.58 3.32 -7.26
C ILE A 2 13.50 2.77 -6.31
N GLU A 3 12.31 2.42 -6.82
CA GLU A 3 11.25 1.87 -5.98
C GLU A 3 10.50 0.73 -6.69
N ALA A 4 10.17 -0.30 -5.93
CA ALA A 4 9.38 -1.44 -6.39
C ALA A 4 7.92 -1.26 -5.99
N THR A 5 7.04 -1.04 -6.95
CA THR A 5 5.63 -0.78 -6.62
C THR A 5 4.70 -0.97 -7.83
N ALA A 6 3.50 -1.47 -7.56
CA ALA A 6 2.41 -1.53 -8.54
C ALA A 6 1.40 -0.38 -8.39
N GLY A 7 1.59 0.53 -7.44
CA GLY A 7 0.50 1.42 -7.03
C GLY A 7 0.89 2.87 -6.74
N ASN A 8 0.15 3.46 -5.84
CA ASN A 8 0.19 4.89 -5.50
C ASN A 8 1.56 5.36 -4.99
N GLN A 9 2.31 4.48 -4.31
CA GLN A 9 3.67 4.80 -3.87
C GLN A 9 4.58 5.17 -5.05
N GLY A 10 4.47 4.49 -6.19
CA GLY A 10 5.25 4.81 -7.39
C GLY A 10 4.92 6.19 -7.93
N VAL A 11 3.64 6.56 -7.95
CA VAL A 11 3.21 7.90 -8.37
C VAL A 11 3.77 8.97 -7.42
N ALA A 12 3.69 8.75 -6.11
CA ALA A 12 4.20 9.67 -5.10
C ALA A 12 5.73 9.83 -5.19
N VAL A 13 6.47 8.72 -5.34
CA VAL A 13 7.94 8.75 -5.49
C VAL A 13 8.35 9.44 -6.79
N ALA A 14 7.62 9.21 -7.88
CA ALA A 14 7.87 9.88 -9.16
C ALA A 14 7.67 11.39 -9.03
N MET A 15 6.55 11.83 -8.47
CA MET A 15 6.22 13.24 -8.26
C MET A 15 7.25 13.94 -7.37
N ILE A 16 7.47 13.43 -6.16
CA ILE A 16 8.38 14.04 -5.18
C ILE A 16 9.84 13.98 -5.68
N GLY A 17 10.23 12.86 -6.27
CA GLY A 17 11.56 12.69 -6.85
C GLY A 17 11.83 13.73 -7.94
N ARG A 18 10.88 13.96 -8.83
CA ARG A 18 10.98 15.00 -9.87
C ARG A 18 11.10 16.40 -9.28
N MET A 19 10.25 16.73 -8.29
CA MET A 19 10.31 18.04 -7.63
C MET A 19 11.64 18.31 -6.94
N LYS A 20 12.31 17.25 -6.47
CA LYS A 20 13.63 17.34 -5.82
C LYS A 20 14.81 17.15 -6.78
N GLY A 21 14.59 17.04 -8.08
CA GLY A 21 15.61 16.88 -9.11
C GLY A 21 16.26 15.49 -9.18
N TYR A 22 15.64 14.47 -8.59
CA TYR A 22 16.15 13.10 -8.66
C TYR A 22 15.71 12.39 -9.94
N ARG A 23 16.59 11.56 -10.49
CA ARG A 23 16.19 10.51 -11.43
C ARG A 23 15.40 9.45 -10.66
N VAL A 24 14.26 9.04 -11.21
CA VAL A 24 13.39 8.05 -10.61
C VAL A 24 13.21 6.86 -11.54
N ILE A 25 13.45 5.66 -11.03
CA ILE A 25 13.19 4.39 -11.71
C ILE A 25 12.17 3.62 -10.85
N ILE A 26 11.10 3.20 -11.48
CA ILE A 26 10.07 2.36 -10.84
C ILE A 26 10.09 0.99 -11.50
N THR A 27 10.24 -0.05 -10.71
CA THR A 27 9.99 -1.42 -11.16
C THR A 27 8.58 -1.84 -10.76
N ALA A 28 7.82 -2.37 -11.69
CA ALA A 28 6.42 -2.72 -11.48
C ALA A 28 6.08 -4.07 -12.12
N PRO A 29 5.09 -4.82 -11.61
CA PRO A 29 4.61 -6.00 -12.30
C PRO A 29 3.95 -5.61 -13.63
N GLU A 30 3.98 -6.49 -14.61
CA GLU A 30 3.38 -6.27 -15.94
C GLU A 30 1.89 -5.89 -15.86
N ARG A 31 1.18 -6.42 -14.86
CA ARG A 31 -0.24 -6.13 -14.59
C ARG A 31 -0.53 -4.74 -14.01
N ILE A 32 0.47 -3.85 -13.90
CA ILE A 32 0.25 -2.49 -13.39
C ILE A 32 -0.83 -1.77 -14.20
N SER A 33 -1.72 -1.06 -13.51
CA SER A 33 -2.75 -0.23 -14.14
C SER A 33 -2.11 0.74 -15.16
N PRO A 34 -2.62 0.80 -16.41
CA PRO A 34 -2.13 1.74 -17.43
C PRO A 34 -2.15 3.19 -16.96
N ASP A 35 -3.15 3.59 -16.17
CA ASP A 35 -3.28 4.96 -15.69
C ASP A 35 -2.20 5.30 -14.65
N LYS A 36 -1.90 4.40 -13.73
CA LYS A 36 -0.79 4.57 -12.78
C LYS A 36 0.54 4.63 -13.49
N ARG A 37 0.77 3.76 -14.48
CA ARG A 37 1.99 3.78 -15.30
C ARG A 37 2.14 5.13 -16.02
N ARG A 38 1.07 5.61 -16.68
CA ARG A 38 1.09 6.91 -17.36
C ARG A 38 1.34 8.06 -16.39
N ALA A 39 0.74 8.05 -15.20
CA ALA A 39 0.97 9.06 -14.18
C ALA A 39 2.44 9.11 -13.74
N MET A 40 3.07 7.97 -13.46
CA MET A 40 4.50 7.90 -13.12
C MET A 40 5.37 8.44 -14.24
N GLN A 41 5.08 8.07 -15.50
CA GLN A 41 5.81 8.54 -16.69
C GLN A 41 5.62 10.04 -16.93
N ALA A 42 4.42 10.58 -16.67
CA ALA A 42 4.15 12.03 -16.78
C ALA A 42 4.99 12.85 -15.79
N TYR A 43 5.31 12.31 -14.61
CA TYR A 43 6.28 12.90 -13.68
C TYR A 43 7.75 12.65 -14.08
N GLY A 44 8.00 11.98 -15.20
CA GLY A 44 9.35 11.74 -15.72
C GLY A 44 10.04 10.53 -15.10
N ALA A 45 9.33 9.63 -14.45
CA ALA A 45 9.90 8.38 -13.99
C ALA A 45 10.09 7.38 -15.14
N GLU A 46 11.19 6.65 -15.12
CA GLU A 46 11.41 5.47 -15.92
C GLU A 46 10.65 4.30 -15.28
N VAL A 47 9.67 3.72 -15.99
CA VAL A 47 8.88 2.59 -15.47
C VAL A 47 9.26 1.31 -16.21
N ILE A 48 9.87 0.38 -15.49
CA ILE A 48 10.30 -0.93 -15.98
C ILE A 48 9.27 -1.96 -15.51
N THR A 49 8.60 -2.59 -16.46
CA THR A 49 7.67 -3.69 -16.16
C THR A 49 8.40 -5.02 -16.12
N CYS A 50 8.15 -5.79 -15.07
CA CYS A 50 8.71 -7.11 -14.86
C CYS A 50 7.66 -8.20 -15.14
N PRO A 51 8.08 -9.35 -15.70
CA PRO A 51 7.15 -10.45 -15.96
C PRO A 51 6.50 -10.96 -14.68
N PRO A 52 5.37 -11.68 -14.80
CA PRO A 52 4.78 -12.38 -13.68
C PRO A 52 5.79 -13.32 -13.03
N SER A 53 5.74 -13.42 -11.73
CA SER A 53 6.63 -14.29 -10.96
C SER A 53 5.85 -14.92 -9.83
N ASP A 54 5.89 -16.23 -9.75
CA ASP A 54 5.20 -17.02 -8.72
C ASP A 54 6.05 -17.18 -7.46
N SER A 55 7.29 -16.68 -7.46
CA SER A 55 8.22 -16.79 -6.34
C SER A 55 8.75 -15.43 -5.89
N LEU A 56 8.71 -15.21 -4.59
CA LEU A 56 9.38 -14.05 -3.97
C LEU A 56 10.92 -14.12 -4.08
N ALA A 57 11.48 -15.32 -4.34
CA ALA A 57 12.91 -15.52 -4.54
C ALA A 57 13.35 -15.30 -6.00
N ASP A 58 12.43 -15.18 -6.95
CA ASP A 58 12.74 -14.97 -8.36
C ASP A 58 13.47 -13.62 -8.54
N PRO A 59 14.68 -13.61 -9.13
CA PRO A 59 15.41 -12.36 -9.40
C PRO A 59 14.67 -11.43 -10.36
N HIS A 60 13.78 -11.95 -11.22
CA HIS A 60 12.95 -11.15 -12.13
C HIS A 60 11.68 -10.59 -11.48
N ASN A 61 11.36 -11.00 -10.23
CA ASN A 61 10.32 -10.35 -9.47
C ASN A 61 10.64 -8.85 -9.34
N TYR A 62 9.68 -7.99 -9.63
CA TYR A 62 9.89 -6.53 -9.67
C TYR A 62 10.54 -5.98 -8.40
N ARG A 63 10.31 -6.60 -7.23
CA ARG A 63 10.93 -6.19 -5.95
C ARG A 63 12.43 -6.52 -5.90
N ASN A 64 12.81 -7.70 -6.38
CA ASN A 64 14.21 -8.12 -6.43
C ASN A 64 14.96 -7.41 -7.55
N TYR A 65 14.31 -7.19 -8.68
CA TYR A 65 14.89 -6.46 -9.78
C TYR A 65 15.22 -5.00 -9.38
N ALA A 66 14.39 -4.34 -8.57
CA ALA A 66 14.71 -3.04 -8.00
C ALA A 66 16.02 -3.05 -7.19
N LYS A 67 16.23 -4.09 -6.37
CA LYS A 67 17.46 -4.26 -5.60
C LYS A 67 18.69 -4.44 -6.50
N THR A 68 18.54 -5.24 -7.54
CA THR A 68 19.59 -5.47 -8.56
C THR A 68 19.97 -4.17 -9.26
N LEU A 69 18.99 -3.34 -9.61
CA LEU A 69 19.25 -2.03 -10.23
C LEU A 69 19.91 -1.03 -9.26
N GLN A 70 19.65 -1.15 -7.97
CA GLN A 70 20.23 -0.26 -6.96
C GLN A 70 21.72 -0.52 -6.73
N GLN A 71 22.12 -1.78 -6.68
CA GLN A 71 23.49 -2.18 -6.30
C GLN A 71 24.62 -1.51 -7.06
N PRO A 72 24.59 -1.40 -8.42
CA PRO A 72 25.68 -0.82 -9.18
C PRO A 72 25.67 0.71 -9.23
N VAL A 73 24.67 1.39 -8.69
CA VAL A 73 24.50 2.85 -8.81
C VAL A 73 24.89 3.56 -7.51
N PRO A 74 26.06 4.23 -7.44
CA PRO A 74 26.48 4.98 -6.26
C PRO A 74 25.44 6.05 -5.89
N GLY A 75 25.07 6.11 -4.59
CA GLY A 75 24.08 7.05 -4.09
C GLY A 75 22.63 6.71 -4.43
N ALA A 76 22.35 5.59 -5.06
CA ALA A 76 20.98 5.13 -5.27
C ALA A 76 20.31 4.84 -3.93
N PHE A 77 19.10 5.40 -3.77
CA PHE A 77 18.27 5.20 -2.58
C PHE A 77 16.96 4.53 -2.97
N MET A 78 16.58 3.51 -2.20
CA MET A 78 15.29 2.82 -2.33
C MET A 78 14.43 3.15 -1.11
N PRO A 79 13.28 3.84 -1.29
CA PRO A 79 12.30 4.07 -0.22
C PRO A 79 11.82 2.79 0.43
N ASN A 80 11.62 1.72 -0.36
CA ASN A 80 11.33 0.36 0.10
C ASN A 80 10.11 0.28 1.04
N GLN A 81 8.94 0.63 0.51
CA GLN A 81 7.69 0.78 1.26
C GLN A 81 7.32 -0.40 2.17
N TYR A 82 7.73 -1.62 1.83
CA TYR A 82 7.37 -2.82 2.58
C TYR A 82 8.24 -3.06 3.83
N PHE A 83 9.49 -2.55 3.83
CA PHE A 83 10.48 -2.86 4.87
C PHE A 83 10.97 -1.62 5.62
N ASN A 84 10.75 -0.43 5.10
CA ASN A 84 11.21 0.81 5.71
C ASN A 84 10.22 1.29 6.77
N LEU A 85 10.62 1.24 8.03
CA LEU A 85 9.80 1.69 9.16
C LEU A 85 9.50 3.20 9.16
N SER A 86 10.09 3.98 8.27
CA SER A 86 9.65 5.35 8.01
C SER A 86 8.21 5.41 7.48
N ASN A 87 7.72 4.32 6.85
CA ASN A 87 6.35 4.20 6.40
C ASN A 87 5.35 4.34 7.57
N PRO A 88 5.29 3.43 8.55
CA PRO A 88 4.37 3.60 9.69
C PRO A 88 4.69 4.84 10.54
N ARG A 89 5.96 5.25 10.67
CA ARG A 89 6.32 6.48 11.40
C ARG A 89 5.73 7.75 10.78
N ALA A 90 5.69 7.83 9.45
CA ALA A 90 5.08 8.97 8.76
C ALA A 90 3.59 9.09 9.12
N HIS A 91 2.85 8.00 9.08
CA HIS A 91 1.43 7.98 9.42
C HIS A 91 1.18 8.25 10.92
N TYR A 92 2.05 7.76 11.78
CA TYR A 92 1.99 8.07 13.21
C TYR A 92 2.17 9.57 13.49
N GLY A 93 3.14 10.21 12.81
CA GLY A 93 3.46 11.62 13.02
C GLY A 93 2.57 12.61 12.27
N THR A 94 1.74 12.16 11.33
CA THR A 94 0.92 13.03 10.47
C THR A 94 -0.55 12.64 10.50
N LEU A 95 -0.94 11.58 9.82
CA LEU A 95 -2.34 11.18 9.63
C LEU A 95 -3.03 10.81 10.96
N GLY A 96 -2.33 10.15 11.88
CA GLY A 96 -2.87 9.82 13.20
C GLY A 96 -3.33 11.05 13.98
N PRO A 97 -2.43 12.04 14.21
CA PRO A 97 -2.79 13.32 14.84
C PRO A 97 -3.90 14.08 14.10
N GLU A 98 -3.88 14.04 12.76
CA GLU A 98 -4.87 14.73 11.95
C GLU A 98 -6.27 14.14 12.16
N ILE A 99 -6.41 12.80 12.10
CA ILE A 99 -7.68 12.11 12.35
C ILE A 99 -8.17 12.42 13.77
N TRP A 100 -7.31 12.30 14.78
CA TRP A 100 -7.66 12.60 16.17
C TRP A 100 -8.22 14.00 16.34
N LYS A 101 -7.54 14.98 15.73
CA LYS A 101 -7.96 16.39 15.76
C LYS A 101 -9.29 16.62 15.04
N GLN A 102 -9.44 16.08 13.82
CA GLN A 102 -10.65 16.27 13.01
C GLN A 102 -11.87 15.61 13.62
N THR A 103 -11.70 14.47 14.28
CA THR A 103 -12.78 13.79 15.01
C THR A 103 -13.00 14.32 16.41
N GLN A 104 -12.23 15.33 16.86
CA GLN A 104 -12.28 15.88 18.22
C GLN A 104 -12.15 14.80 19.30
N GLY A 105 -11.38 13.75 19.03
CA GLY A 105 -11.20 12.61 19.91
C GLY A 105 -12.42 11.70 20.06
N GLN A 106 -13.45 11.87 19.26
CA GLN A 106 -14.69 11.08 19.33
C GLN A 106 -14.65 9.81 18.49
N ILE A 107 -13.55 9.55 17.74
CA ILE A 107 -13.38 8.33 16.95
C ILE A 107 -13.43 7.09 17.84
N THR A 108 -14.23 6.11 17.44
CA THR A 108 -14.37 4.82 18.11
C THR A 108 -13.76 3.65 17.32
N HIS A 109 -13.76 3.75 16.00
CA HIS A 109 -13.25 2.73 15.08
C HIS A 109 -12.39 3.38 14.01
N PHE A 110 -11.22 2.84 13.77
CA PHE A 110 -10.36 3.16 12.64
C PHE A 110 -10.29 1.95 11.72
N ILE A 111 -10.91 2.07 10.54
CA ILE A 111 -11.00 0.99 9.56
C ILE A 111 -10.19 1.42 8.34
N THR A 112 -9.24 0.61 7.90
CA THR A 112 -8.42 0.93 6.73
C THR A 112 -7.93 -0.31 5.99
N ALA A 113 -7.71 -0.15 4.69
CA ALA A 113 -7.13 -1.19 3.86
C ALA A 113 -5.71 -1.54 4.30
N ALA A 114 -5.40 -2.83 4.34
CA ALA A 114 -4.09 -3.35 4.73
C ALA A 114 -3.30 -3.85 3.50
N GLY A 115 -2.42 -3.00 2.99
CA GLY A 115 -1.36 -3.37 2.04
C GLY A 115 -0.04 -3.57 2.79
N THR A 116 0.85 -2.59 2.74
CA THR A 116 2.13 -2.62 3.49
C THR A 116 1.96 -2.67 5.01
N GLY A 117 0.79 -2.30 5.52
CA GLY A 117 0.50 -2.20 6.95
C GLY A 117 0.89 -0.85 7.57
N GLY A 118 1.60 0.02 6.84
CA GLY A 118 2.13 1.27 7.40
C GLY A 118 1.06 2.21 7.93
N THR A 119 -0.02 2.44 7.16
CA THR A 119 -1.14 3.29 7.60
C THR A 119 -1.84 2.70 8.81
N LEU A 120 -2.18 1.41 8.75
CA LEU A 120 -2.88 0.69 9.81
C LEU A 120 -2.09 0.74 11.12
N SER A 121 -0.77 0.47 11.05
CA SER A 121 0.12 0.46 12.22
C SER A 121 0.39 1.86 12.76
N GLY A 122 0.72 2.81 11.89
CA GLY A 122 1.09 4.16 12.31
C GLY A 122 -0.07 4.91 12.93
N VAL A 123 -1.22 4.95 12.23
CA VAL A 123 -2.44 5.59 12.75
C VAL A 123 -2.99 4.82 13.94
N GLY A 124 -3.07 3.48 13.84
CA GLY A 124 -3.60 2.64 14.91
C GLY A 124 -2.84 2.81 16.22
N ARG A 125 -1.50 2.84 16.17
CA ARG A 125 -0.68 3.09 17.35
C ARG A 125 -0.98 4.46 17.95
N TYR A 126 -0.95 5.51 17.14
CA TYR A 126 -1.25 6.86 17.61
C TYR A 126 -2.63 6.95 18.29
N LEU A 127 -3.66 6.42 17.64
CA LEU A 127 -5.03 6.48 18.17
C LEU A 127 -5.19 5.68 19.46
N LYS A 128 -4.59 4.48 19.56
CA LYS A 128 -4.61 3.68 20.79
C LYS A 128 -3.85 4.31 21.95
N GLU A 129 -2.80 5.07 21.69
CA GLU A 129 -2.11 5.87 22.73
C GLU A 129 -3.00 7.01 23.25
N GLN A 130 -3.87 7.59 22.40
CA GLN A 130 -4.83 8.60 22.85
C GLN A 130 -6.01 7.96 23.61
N ASN A 131 -6.54 6.85 23.10
CA ASN A 131 -7.63 6.11 23.71
C ASN A 131 -7.53 4.61 23.37
N PRO A 132 -7.13 3.76 24.32
CA PRO A 132 -6.94 2.31 24.07
C PRO A 132 -8.23 1.55 23.72
N LYS A 133 -9.41 2.16 23.88
CA LYS A 133 -10.69 1.56 23.52
C LYS A 133 -11.02 1.66 22.03
N ILE A 134 -10.27 2.48 21.26
CA ILE A 134 -10.48 2.60 19.83
C ILE A 134 -10.20 1.26 19.16
N GLN A 135 -11.15 0.79 18.37
CA GLN A 135 -10.98 -0.43 17.58
C GLN A 135 -10.22 -0.11 16.28
N VAL A 136 -9.16 -0.85 16.03
CA VAL A 136 -8.32 -0.73 14.82
C VAL A 136 -8.54 -1.96 13.96
N ILE A 137 -9.17 -1.77 12.80
CA ILE A 137 -9.61 -2.85 11.92
C ILE A 137 -8.88 -2.74 10.58
N GLY A 138 -8.18 -3.80 10.21
CA GLY A 138 -7.56 -3.94 8.90
C GLY A 138 -8.49 -4.63 7.90
N VAL A 139 -8.63 -4.08 6.70
CA VAL A 139 -9.36 -4.75 5.61
C VAL A 139 -8.37 -5.26 4.58
N GLU A 140 -8.51 -6.51 4.17
CA GLU A 140 -7.67 -7.12 3.14
C GLU A 140 -8.46 -8.07 2.23
N VAL A 141 -7.86 -8.48 1.11
CA VAL A 141 -8.50 -9.46 0.22
C VAL A 141 -8.43 -10.86 0.83
N ALA A 142 -9.49 -11.64 0.65
CA ALA A 142 -9.64 -12.98 1.20
C ALA A 142 -8.57 -13.99 0.71
N THR A 143 -7.85 -13.66 -0.35
CA THR A 143 -6.78 -14.49 -0.93
C THR A 143 -5.38 -13.98 -0.65
N SER A 144 -5.22 -12.94 0.19
CA SER A 144 -3.91 -12.41 0.60
C SER A 144 -3.15 -13.38 1.53
N TYR A 145 -1.89 -13.07 1.78
CA TYR A 145 -1.01 -13.88 2.66
C TYR A 145 -1.62 -14.10 4.06
N ARG A 146 -2.10 -13.04 4.70
CA ARG A 146 -2.66 -13.11 6.06
C ARG A 146 -3.97 -13.90 6.09
N SER A 147 -4.91 -13.58 5.20
CA SER A 147 -6.22 -14.23 5.14
C SER A 147 -6.14 -15.72 4.78
N THR A 148 -5.05 -16.15 4.17
CA THR A 148 -4.86 -17.56 3.76
C THR A 148 -3.88 -18.33 4.64
N GLY A 149 -3.43 -17.73 5.75
CA GLY A 149 -2.45 -18.38 6.62
C GLY A 149 -1.09 -18.64 5.95
N GLY A 150 -0.66 -17.75 5.07
CA GLY A 150 0.64 -17.84 4.40
C GLY A 150 0.61 -18.45 2.98
N HIS A 151 -0.59 -18.74 2.44
CA HIS A 151 -0.77 -19.34 1.11
C HIS A 151 -1.53 -18.40 0.15
N PRO A 152 -0.94 -17.25 -0.25
CA PRO A 152 -1.62 -16.25 -1.06
C PRO A 152 -2.00 -16.81 -2.44
N ARG A 153 -3.10 -16.34 -2.98
CA ARG A 153 -3.57 -16.63 -4.32
C ARG A 153 -3.82 -15.33 -5.08
N PRO A 154 -3.81 -15.33 -6.41
CA PRO A 154 -4.07 -14.15 -7.22
C PRO A 154 -5.39 -13.46 -6.83
N TYR A 155 -5.39 -12.12 -6.85
CA TYR A 155 -6.54 -11.26 -6.63
C TYR A 155 -6.48 -10.05 -7.56
N THR A 156 -7.62 -9.40 -7.77
CA THR A 156 -7.78 -8.29 -8.72
C THR A 156 -7.90 -6.93 -8.04
N VAL A 157 -8.29 -6.88 -6.78
CA VAL A 157 -8.37 -5.63 -6.01
C VAL A 157 -6.97 -5.06 -5.81
N GLU A 158 -6.73 -3.86 -6.34
CA GLU A 158 -5.44 -3.20 -6.24
C GLU A 158 -5.31 -2.39 -4.95
N GLY A 159 -4.10 -2.36 -4.39
CA GLY A 159 -3.75 -1.47 -3.27
C GLY A 159 -3.96 -2.07 -1.89
N ILE A 160 -4.58 -3.23 -1.76
CA ILE A 160 -4.73 -3.98 -0.53
C ILE A 160 -4.26 -5.42 -0.70
N GLY A 161 -4.03 -6.11 0.42
CA GLY A 161 -3.45 -7.44 0.40
C GLY A 161 -1.94 -7.44 0.11
N VAL A 162 -1.29 -8.52 0.48
CA VAL A 162 0.13 -8.77 0.28
C VAL A 162 0.38 -10.25 0.07
N ASP A 163 1.54 -10.58 -0.48
CA ASP A 163 1.97 -11.97 -0.74
C ASP A 163 2.91 -12.49 0.37
N PHE A 164 3.22 -11.68 1.38
CA PHE A 164 4.11 -12.01 2.49
C PHE A 164 3.79 -11.14 3.72
N ASP A 165 4.30 -11.52 4.89
CA ASP A 165 4.19 -10.67 6.08
C ASP A 165 5.17 -9.50 6.01
N THR A 166 4.67 -8.29 6.28
CA THR A 166 5.45 -7.05 6.14
C THR A 166 5.88 -6.53 7.51
N PRO A 167 7.15 -6.17 7.71
CA PRO A 167 7.60 -5.60 8.99
C PRO A 167 7.02 -4.21 9.29
N CYS A 168 6.35 -3.57 8.33
CA CYS A 168 5.63 -2.32 8.54
C CYS A 168 4.26 -2.52 9.20
N LEU A 169 3.79 -3.76 9.32
CA LEU A 169 2.58 -4.10 10.05
C LEU A 169 2.90 -4.45 11.49
N ASP A 170 2.33 -3.71 12.42
CA ASP A 170 2.37 -4.02 13.84
C ASP A 170 1.06 -4.73 14.24
N HIS A 171 1.15 -6.05 14.37
CA HIS A 171 0.00 -6.87 14.74
C HIS A 171 -0.57 -6.55 16.13
N GLN A 172 0.21 -5.91 17.01
CA GLN A 172 -0.22 -5.60 18.39
C GLN A 172 -1.22 -4.45 18.44
N VAL A 173 -1.26 -3.59 17.42
CA VAL A 173 -2.20 -2.45 17.38
C VAL A 173 -3.50 -2.78 16.66
N VAL A 174 -3.57 -3.90 15.96
CA VAL A 174 -4.74 -4.31 15.18
C VAL A 174 -5.62 -5.23 16.01
N ASP A 175 -6.87 -4.85 16.17
CA ASP A 175 -7.84 -5.66 16.92
C ASP A 175 -8.46 -6.77 16.05
N GLU A 176 -8.71 -6.47 14.76
CA GLU A 176 -9.37 -7.39 13.84
C GLU A 176 -8.93 -7.20 12.40
N PHE A 177 -8.94 -8.29 11.62
CA PHE A 177 -8.81 -8.25 10.16
C PHE A 177 -10.10 -8.75 9.50
N PHE A 178 -10.61 -7.93 8.59
CA PHE A 178 -11.73 -8.27 7.72
C PHE A 178 -11.23 -8.73 6.36
N ALA A 179 -11.61 -9.92 5.93
CA ALA A 179 -11.28 -10.47 4.64
C ALA A 179 -12.44 -10.27 3.65
N VAL A 180 -12.19 -9.55 2.55
CA VAL A 180 -13.19 -9.23 1.52
C VAL A 180 -12.84 -9.95 0.22
N ARG A 181 -13.82 -10.54 -0.45
CA ARG A 181 -13.63 -11.15 -1.77
C ARG A 181 -13.62 -10.07 -2.86
N ASP A 182 -12.89 -10.33 -3.93
CA ASP A 182 -12.78 -9.41 -5.08
C ASP A 182 -14.16 -9.01 -5.63
N GLU A 183 -15.08 -9.98 -5.73
CA GLU A 183 -16.42 -9.74 -6.26
C GLU A 183 -17.22 -8.79 -5.37
N GLU A 184 -17.08 -8.88 -4.06
CA GLU A 184 -17.75 -8.01 -3.09
C GLU A 184 -17.25 -6.58 -3.22
N ALA A 185 -15.92 -6.38 -3.25
CA ALA A 185 -15.32 -5.07 -3.45
C ALA A 185 -15.77 -4.43 -4.78
N LEU A 186 -15.74 -5.18 -5.88
CA LEU A 186 -16.17 -4.68 -7.19
C LEU A 186 -17.67 -4.38 -7.26
N ALA A 187 -18.49 -5.16 -6.57
CA ALA A 187 -19.93 -4.92 -6.47
C ALA A 187 -20.20 -3.63 -5.69
N THR A 188 -19.56 -3.45 -4.55
CA THR A 188 -19.65 -2.24 -3.71
C THR A 188 -19.22 -0.99 -4.49
N MET A 189 -18.11 -1.07 -5.24
CA MET A 189 -17.64 0.03 -6.08
C MET A 189 -18.70 0.49 -7.07
N ARG A 190 -19.35 -0.45 -7.77
CA ARG A 190 -20.43 -0.15 -8.73
C ARG A 190 -21.65 0.44 -8.03
N GLN A 191 -22.04 -0.14 -6.89
CA GLN A 191 -23.16 0.34 -6.09
C GLN A 191 -22.94 1.78 -5.62
N MET A 192 -21.74 2.10 -5.10
CA MET A 192 -21.38 3.46 -4.68
C MET A 192 -21.50 4.46 -5.81
N ALA A 193 -21.02 4.11 -7.01
CA ALA A 193 -21.16 4.97 -8.19
C ALA A 193 -22.61 5.16 -8.62
N GLN A 194 -23.39 4.09 -8.68
CA GLN A 194 -24.77 4.11 -9.19
C GLN A 194 -25.77 4.70 -8.19
N THR A 195 -25.58 4.45 -6.89
CA THR A 195 -26.55 4.87 -5.86
C THR A 195 -26.21 6.25 -5.30
N TYR A 196 -24.92 6.53 -5.10
CA TYR A 196 -24.48 7.74 -4.38
C TYR A 196 -23.66 8.71 -5.25
N GLY A 197 -23.33 8.34 -6.49
CA GLY A 197 -22.52 9.16 -7.39
C GLY A 197 -21.04 9.22 -7.03
N PHE A 198 -20.56 8.35 -6.13
CA PHE A 198 -19.15 8.30 -5.73
C PHE A 198 -18.38 7.26 -6.53
N LEU A 199 -17.47 7.72 -7.40
CA LEU A 199 -16.53 6.84 -8.11
C LEU A 199 -15.29 6.62 -7.25
N ILE A 200 -15.30 5.56 -6.45
CA ILE A 200 -14.19 5.19 -5.55
C ILE A 200 -13.31 4.11 -6.17
N GLY A 201 -12.06 3.99 -5.68
CA GLY A 201 -11.15 2.92 -6.10
C GLY A 201 -11.51 1.57 -5.48
N THR A 202 -10.98 0.48 -6.06
CA THR A 202 -11.24 -0.90 -5.61
C THR A 202 -10.84 -1.15 -4.15
N ALA A 203 -9.73 -0.53 -3.69
CA ALA A 203 -9.30 -0.63 -2.29
C ALA A 203 -10.21 0.12 -1.30
N SER A 204 -10.96 1.13 -1.78
CA SER A 204 -11.89 1.91 -0.93
C SER A 204 -13.28 1.28 -0.87
N SER A 205 -13.54 0.31 -1.73
CA SER A 205 -14.81 -0.43 -1.80
C SER A 205 -14.74 -1.78 -1.08
N ALA A 206 -13.58 -2.17 -0.65
CA ALA A 206 -13.36 -3.35 0.18
C ALA A 206 -13.66 -3.04 1.67
#